data_03312cad31170508086b7db240981891
#
_entry.id   03312cad31170508086b7db240981891
#
_cell.length_a   1.000
_cell.length_b   1.000
_cell.length_c   1.000
_cell.angle_alpha   90.00
_cell.angle_beta   90.00
_cell.angle_gamma   90.00
#
_symmetry.space_group_name_H-M   'P 1'
#
loop_
_entity.id
_entity.type
_entity.pdbx_description
1 polymer ?
#
loop_
_entity_poly.entity_id
_entity_poly.type
_entity_poly.pdbx_seq_one_letter_code
_entity_poly.pdbx_strand_id
1 'polypeptide(L)'
;MNYELGYGKGIQKIEIPDANLMGVLLPENAAAERSEDQEVLRALEEPIKSLKLREIIRPGEKIAIVTSDITRPMPTSKVMPALLDELYRGGARPENITLVFAIGSHRHHTDEERKALAGERAWQEIRCVDSDPDDCIHLGTTSGGTPVDITRAVAEADRRICLGNIEYHYFAGYSGGAKAIMPGVSTRAAIQCNHSKMTDPSAVAAKLKGNPIREDIEEAGRICGIDFILNVVLDDHKHIVRAFAGHPTEAHRAGCKALDALYGKRIDSLADIVVVSPGGAPKDMNLYQAQKALDNAKHAVKKGGIIILTAACIEGLGESTFEKWMTQAKEPDELIRRIRADFKLGGHKAAAIAMVMQSADVYLVSDLSPELVKSIFFRPFGSAQQALDQAFCELGHDSKVLLMPCGGSTLPLLK
;
A
#
# COMPACT_ATOMS: atom_id res chain seq x y z
N MET A 1 -17.51 9.38 26.86
CA MET A 1 -16.90 10.52 26.11
C MET A 1 -17.51 10.61 24.72
N ASN A 2 -17.64 11.86 24.18
CA ASN A 2 -18.16 12.12 22.85
C ASN A 2 -17.04 12.24 21.84
N TYR A 3 -17.19 11.60 20.67
CA TYR A 3 -16.23 11.62 19.58
C TYR A 3 -16.90 11.96 18.26
N GLU A 4 -16.13 12.48 17.33
CA GLU A 4 -16.54 12.81 15.98
C GLU A 4 -15.72 11.99 14.97
N LEU A 5 -16.43 11.41 13.99
CA LEU A 5 -15.88 10.60 12.92
C LEU A 5 -16.15 11.28 11.59
N GLY A 6 -15.14 11.47 10.74
CA GLY A 6 -15.34 11.99 9.40
C GLY A 6 -16.28 11.09 8.58
N TYR A 7 -17.26 11.71 7.89
CA TYR A 7 -18.31 11.03 7.11
C TYR A 7 -18.71 11.90 5.92
N GLY A 8 -18.30 11.55 4.73
CA GLY A 8 -18.45 12.43 3.58
C GLY A 8 -17.87 13.81 3.85
N LYS A 9 -18.67 14.85 3.61
CA LYS A 9 -18.32 16.25 3.97
C LYS A 9 -18.77 16.65 5.38
N GLY A 10 -19.36 15.73 6.14
CA GLY A 10 -19.87 15.94 7.49
C GLY A 10 -19.18 15.04 8.52
N ILE A 11 -19.88 14.76 9.59
CA ILE A 11 -19.40 13.93 10.71
C ILE A 11 -20.50 12.99 11.19
N GLN A 12 -20.09 11.84 11.75
CA GLN A 12 -20.90 11.01 12.63
C GLN A 12 -20.47 11.26 14.08
N LYS A 13 -21.44 11.40 14.99
CA LYS A 13 -21.17 11.52 16.43
C LYS A 13 -21.38 10.17 17.10
N ILE A 14 -20.51 9.88 18.08
CA ILE A 14 -20.60 8.66 18.86
C ILE A 14 -20.20 8.93 20.31
N GLU A 15 -20.99 8.39 21.24
CA GLU A 15 -20.69 8.39 22.66
C GLU A 15 -20.22 7.01 23.09
N ILE A 16 -19.01 6.93 23.64
CA ILE A 16 -18.44 5.68 24.17
C ILE A 16 -18.26 5.85 25.67
N PRO A 17 -18.82 4.97 26.50
CA PRO A 17 -18.59 5.01 27.95
C PRO A 17 -17.10 4.85 28.27
N ASP A 18 -16.59 5.60 29.22
CA ASP A 18 -15.17 5.64 29.57
C ASP A 18 -14.63 4.25 30.00
N ALA A 19 -15.48 3.48 30.69
CA ALA A 19 -15.12 2.11 31.11
C ALA A 19 -14.94 1.12 29.95
N ASN A 20 -15.54 1.42 28.80
CA ASN A 20 -15.45 0.57 27.60
C ASN A 20 -14.34 0.98 26.65
N LEU A 21 -13.92 2.26 26.67
CA LEU A 21 -12.93 2.77 25.73
C LEU A 21 -11.53 2.27 26.06
N MET A 22 -10.93 1.52 25.14
CA MET A 22 -9.51 1.10 25.23
C MET A 22 -8.54 2.20 24.80
N GLY A 23 -8.93 3.02 23.82
CA GLY A 23 -8.11 4.09 23.29
C GLY A 23 -8.64 4.64 21.98
N VAL A 24 -8.01 5.73 21.54
CA VAL A 24 -8.28 6.40 20.27
C VAL A 24 -6.98 6.41 19.46
N LEU A 25 -7.00 5.77 18.30
CA LEU A 25 -5.83 5.73 17.42
C LEU A 25 -5.91 6.89 16.41
N LEU A 26 -5.08 7.88 16.61
CA LEU A 26 -4.93 9.03 15.72
C LEU A 26 -3.60 8.95 14.97
N PRO A 27 -3.53 9.39 13.71
CA PRO A 27 -2.25 9.56 13.03
C PRO A 27 -1.41 10.60 13.79
N GLU A 28 -0.11 10.38 13.89
CA GLU A 28 0.79 11.42 14.34
C GLU A 28 1.19 12.29 13.16
N ASN A 29 1.29 13.60 13.38
CA ASN A 29 1.87 14.49 12.41
C ASN A 29 3.38 14.23 12.39
N ALA A 30 3.85 13.59 11.33
CA ALA A 30 5.27 13.39 11.10
C ALA A 30 5.90 14.75 10.73
N ALA A 31 6.55 15.39 11.69
CA ALA A 31 7.34 16.61 11.39
C ALA A 31 8.61 16.22 10.63
N ALA A 32 8.80 16.78 9.44
CA ALA A 32 10.05 16.65 8.71
C ALA A 32 11.15 17.46 9.44
N GLU A 33 12.29 16.83 9.73
CA GLU A 33 13.44 17.49 10.36
C GLU A 33 14.25 18.33 9.35
N ARG A 34 14.11 18.03 8.06
CA ARG A 34 14.84 18.66 6.93
C ARG A 34 13.87 18.97 5.79
N SER A 35 14.30 19.84 4.88
CA SER A 35 13.58 19.96 3.60
C SER A 35 13.64 18.65 2.81
N GLU A 36 12.70 18.45 1.89
CA GLU A 36 12.62 17.24 1.05
C GLU A 36 13.94 16.99 0.32
N ASP A 37 14.51 18.01 -0.31
CA ASP A 37 15.78 17.93 -1.03
C ASP A 37 16.96 17.58 -0.11
N GLN A 38 17.03 18.19 1.07
CA GLN A 38 18.07 17.88 2.04
C GLN A 38 18.00 16.44 2.52
N GLU A 39 16.80 15.91 2.70
CA GLU A 39 16.62 14.52 3.15
C GLU A 39 17.02 13.52 2.06
N VAL A 40 16.66 13.79 0.79
CA VAL A 40 17.09 12.98 -0.36
C VAL A 40 18.62 12.99 -0.50
N LEU A 41 19.24 14.17 -0.45
CA LEU A 41 20.71 14.30 -0.52
C LEU A 41 21.39 13.57 0.64
N ARG A 42 20.90 13.70 1.87
CA ARG A 42 21.41 12.95 3.04
C ARG A 42 21.37 11.45 2.77
N ALA A 43 20.24 10.92 2.27
CA ALA A 43 20.09 9.49 2.03
C ALA A 43 21.10 8.98 0.97
N LEU A 44 21.35 9.75 -0.08
CA LEU A 44 22.32 9.41 -1.12
C LEU A 44 23.77 9.51 -0.64
N GLU A 45 24.08 10.48 0.24
CA GLU A 45 25.43 10.61 0.82
C GLU A 45 25.73 9.60 1.93
N GLU A 46 24.70 9.08 2.60
CA GLU A 46 24.80 8.13 3.71
C GLU A 46 24.02 6.84 3.41
N PRO A 47 24.36 6.10 2.35
CA PRO A 47 23.62 4.91 1.96
C PRO A 47 23.77 3.78 2.98
N ILE A 48 22.68 3.06 3.21
CA ILE A 48 22.60 1.99 4.21
C ILE A 48 23.19 0.70 3.63
N LYS A 49 24.26 0.19 4.25
CA LYS A 49 24.92 -1.08 3.87
C LYS A 49 25.25 -1.17 2.38
N SER A 50 25.68 -0.05 1.80
CA SER A 50 26.07 0.08 0.40
C SER A 50 27.16 1.13 0.25
N LEU A 51 27.89 1.09 -0.84
CA LEU A 51 28.68 2.21 -1.33
C LEU A 51 27.74 3.31 -1.81
N LYS A 52 28.26 4.54 -1.95
CA LYS A 52 27.52 5.62 -2.58
C LYS A 52 27.22 5.27 -4.03
N LEU A 53 26.09 5.74 -4.56
CA LEU A 53 25.67 5.38 -5.90
C LEU A 53 26.73 5.72 -6.95
N ARG A 54 27.38 6.90 -6.84
CA ARG A 54 28.49 7.31 -7.72
C ARG A 54 29.71 6.40 -7.66
N GLU A 55 29.87 5.59 -6.62
CA GLU A 55 30.96 4.64 -6.47
C GLU A 55 30.61 3.24 -7.05
N ILE A 56 29.31 2.98 -7.22
CA ILE A 56 28.79 1.73 -7.81
C ILE A 56 28.81 1.81 -9.34
N ILE A 57 28.44 2.97 -9.89
CA ILE A 57 28.30 3.20 -11.34
C ILE A 57 29.66 3.27 -12.02
N ARG A 58 29.72 2.75 -13.25
CA ARG A 58 30.90 2.81 -14.11
C ARG A 58 30.57 3.44 -15.45
N PRO A 59 31.50 4.16 -16.06
CA PRO A 59 31.32 4.73 -17.42
C PRO A 59 30.93 3.65 -18.42
N GLY A 60 29.90 3.93 -19.22
CA GLY A 60 29.42 3.05 -20.29
C GLY A 60 28.38 2.01 -19.87
N GLU A 61 28.13 1.81 -18.58
CA GLU A 61 27.07 0.92 -18.12
C GLU A 61 25.68 1.45 -18.52
N LYS A 62 24.80 0.54 -18.92
CA LYS A 62 23.37 0.81 -19.13
C LYS A 62 22.65 0.78 -17.77
N ILE A 63 21.93 1.84 -17.46
CA ILE A 63 21.29 2.04 -16.16
C ILE A 63 19.77 2.09 -16.34
N ALA A 64 19.05 1.21 -15.65
CA ALA A 64 17.62 1.28 -15.52
C ALA A 64 17.26 1.87 -14.14
N ILE A 65 16.52 2.98 -14.15
CA ILE A 65 15.89 3.54 -12.96
C ILE A 65 14.43 3.12 -13.02
N VAL A 66 13.99 2.33 -12.06
CA VAL A 66 12.60 1.85 -12.00
C VAL A 66 11.83 2.66 -10.96
N THR A 67 10.77 3.31 -11.37
CA THR A 67 9.90 4.10 -10.49
C THR A 67 8.43 3.69 -10.61
N SER A 68 7.63 4.12 -9.66
CA SER A 68 6.18 3.81 -9.64
C SER A 68 5.41 4.55 -10.74
N ASP A 69 4.24 4.01 -11.08
CA ASP A 69 3.26 4.62 -11.96
C ASP A 69 2.46 5.75 -11.27
N ILE A 70 1.60 6.42 -12.02
CA ILE A 70 0.78 7.56 -11.57
C ILE A 70 -0.19 7.21 -10.41
N THR A 71 -0.49 5.93 -10.20
CA THR A 71 -1.40 5.49 -9.12
C THR A 71 -0.73 5.45 -7.75
N ARG A 72 0.58 5.68 -7.69
CA ARG A 72 1.36 5.68 -6.45
C ARG A 72 1.85 7.09 -6.11
N PRO A 73 1.93 7.43 -4.81
CA PRO A 73 2.31 8.78 -4.41
C PRO A 73 3.83 9.05 -4.47
N MET A 74 4.63 8.19 -5.11
CA MET A 74 6.07 8.40 -5.22
C MET A 74 6.39 9.72 -5.92
N PRO A 75 7.06 10.70 -5.26
CA PRO A 75 7.36 11.99 -5.86
C PRO A 75 8.64 11.90 -6.71
N THR A 76 8.60 11.13 -7.80
CA THR A 76 9.77 10.84 -8.66
C THR A 76 10.43 12.12 -9.15
N SER A 77 9.64 13.12 -9.59
CA SER A 77 10.16 14.39 -10.09
C SER A 77 11.00 15.16 -9.07
N LYS A 78 10.74 14.98 -7.76
CA LYS A 78 11.51 15.64 -6.69
C LYS A 78 12.84 14.93 -6.40
N VAL A 79 12.88 13.59 -6.56
CA VAL A 79 14.11 12.83 -6.25
C VAL A 79 15.05 12.71 -7.45
N MET A 80 14.53 12.79 -8.68
CA MET A 80 15.32 12.61 -9.90
C MET A 80 16.50 13.58 -10.05
N PRO A 81 16.39 14.89 -9.74
CA PRO A 81 17.53 15.79 -9.89
C PRO A 81 18.75 15.36 -9.10
N ALA A 82 18.60 15.03 -7.82
CA ALA A 82 19.70 14.58 -6.97
C ALA A 82 20.25 13.20 -7.41
N LEU A 83 19.36 12.30 -7.84
CA LEU A 83 19.75 10.99 -8.33
C LEU A 83 20.57 11.07 -9.62
N LEU A 84 20.17 11.92 -10.57
CA LEU A 84 20.93 12.14 -11.82
C LEU A 84 22.30 12.73 -11.53
N ASP A 85 22.41 13.68 -10.61
CA ASP A 85 23.71 14.24 -10.20
C ASP A 85 24.65 13.15 -9.66
N GLU A 86 24.15 12.23 -8.84
CA GLU A 86 24.94 11.10 -8.34
C GLU A 86 25.40 10.15 -9.48
N LEU A 87 24.52 9.86 -10.42
CA LEU A 87 24.84 9.03 -11.58
C LEU A 87 25.90 9.68 -12.47
N TYR A 88 25.77 10.98 -12.75
CA TYR A 88 26.74 11.72 -13.59
C TYR A 88 28.09 11.85 -12.88
N ARG A 89 28.11 12.05 -11.56
CA ARG A 89 29.37 12.01 -10.77
C ARG A 89 30.05 10.65 -10.82
N GLY A 90 29.28 9.55 -10.97
CA GLY A 90 29.79 8.20 -11.19
C GLY A 90 30.26 7.92 -12.63
N GLY A 91 30.10 8.89 -13.54
CA GLY A 91 30.52 8.77 -14.95
C GLY A 91 29.43 8.21 -15.87
N ALA A 92 28.18 8.08 -15.41
CA ALA A 92 27.06 7.74 -16.29
C ALA A 92 26.82 8.84 -17.31
N ARG A 93 26.36 8.45 -18.50
CA ARG A 93 25.96 9.39 -19.55
C ARG A 93 24.45 9.33 -19.75
N PRO A 94 23.77 10.46 -20.07
CA PRO A 94 22.33 10.51 -20.26
C PRO A 94 21.78 9.45 -21.22
N GLU A 95 22.46 9.20 -22.33
CA GLU A 95 22.09 8.22 -23.36
C GLU A 95 22.07 6.76 -22.86
N ASN A 96 22.75 6.47 -21.75
CA ASN A 96 22.81 5.14 -21.13
C ASN A 96 21.79 4.97 -19.99
N ILE A 97 21.02 6.00 -19.65
CA ILE A 97 20.06 5.97 -18.55
C ILE A 97 18.64 5.88 -19.10
N THR A 98 17.88 4.92 -18.61
CA THR A 98 16.44 4.81 -18.91
C THR A 98 15.64 4.84 -17.61
N LEU A 99 14.68 5.77 -17.51
CA LEU A 99 13.68 5.80 -16.47
C LEU A 99 12.48 4.95 -16.92
N VAL A 100 12.18 3.91 -16.16
CA VAL A 100 11.09 2.95 -16.45
C VAL A 100 9.97 3.14 -15.41
N PHE A 101 8.78 3.52 -15.87
CA PHE A 101 7.60 3.58 -15.02
C PHE A 101 7.00 2.18 -14.87
N ALA A 102 6.95 1.70 -13.66
CA ALA A 102 6.49 0.37 -13.30
C ALA A 102 4.96 0.31 -13.28
N ILE A 103 4.33 0.06 -14.41
CA ILE A 103 2.86 0.04 -14.54
C ILE A 103 2.22 -1.25 -14.01
N GLY A 104 2.97 -2.34 -13.87
CA GLY A 104 2.43 -3.62 -13.45
C GLY A 104 1.27 -4.09 -14.33
N SER A 105 0.05 -4.13 -13.76
CA SER A 105 -1.19 -4.47 -14.48
C SER A 105 -2.03 -3.25 -14.89
N HIS A 106 -1.52 -2.02 -14.69
CA HIS A 106 -2.22 -0.80 -15.03
C HIS A 106 -2.06 -0.45 -16.51
N ARG A 107 -2.77 0.61 -16.97
CA ARG A 107 -2.65 1.13 -18.32
C ARG A 107 -1.33 1.87 -18.54
N HIS A 108 -0.93 2.01 -19.78
CA HIS A 108 0.15 2.92 -20.16
C HIS A 108 -0.20 4.39 -19.86
N HIS A 109 0.85 5.15 -19.58
CA HIS A 109 0.74 6.59 -19.40
C HIS A 109 0.70 7.34 -20.73
N THR A 110 0.11 8.55 -20.73
CA THR A 110 0.34 9.52 -21.81
C THR A 110 1.73 10.15 -21.66
N ASP A 111 2.20 10.86 -22.68
CA ASP A 111 3.48 11.57 -22.63
C ASP A 111 3.47 12.66 -21.56
N GLU A 112 2.33 13.35 -21.39
CA GLU A 112 2.15 14.39 -20.36
C GLU A 112 2.23 13.77 -18.94
N GLU A 113 1.64 12.60 -18.74
CA GLU A 113 1.71 11.89 -17.47
C GLU A 113 3.15 11.43 -17.18
N ARG A 114 3.85 10.85 -18.16
CA ARG A 114 5.27 10.47 -18.02
C ARG A 114 6.15 11.68 -17.73
N LYS A 115 5.96 12.78 -18.43
CA LYS A 115 6.69 14.04 -18.20
C LYS A 115 6.44 14.57 -16.79
N ALA A 116 5.19 14.60 -16.34
CA ALA A 116 4.85 15.05 -14.99
C ALA A 116 5.49 14.18 -13.89
N LEU A 117 5.52 12.85 -14.08
CA LEU A 117 6.13 11.92 -13.16
C LEU A 117 7.67 12.03 -13.16
N ALA A 118 8.31 12.10 -14.34
CA ALA A 118 9.75 12.21 -14.48
C ALA A 118 10.31 13.54 -13.92
N GLY A 119 9.54 14.60 -14.08
CA GLY A 119 10.00 15.97 -13.92
C GLY A 119 10.74 16.49 -15.16
N GLU A 120 10.80 17.80 -15.32
CA GLU A 120 11.32 18.46 -16.52
C GLU A 120 12.74 18.02 -16.88
N ARG A 121 13.64 18.00 -15.89
CA ARG A 121 15.05 17.64 -16.11
C ARG A 121 15.21 16.21 -16.62
N ALA A 122 14.62 15.23 -15.94
CA ALA A 122 14.73 13.82 -16.35
C ALA A 122 14.07 13.59 -17.71
N TRP A 123 12.94 14.23 -17.99
CA TRP A 123 12.25 14.14 -19.29
C TRP A 123 13.09 14.66 -20.45
N GLN A 124 13.89 15.71 -20.22
CA GLN A 124 14.75 16.30 -21.27
C GLN A 124 16.07 15.57 -21.44
N GLU A 125 16.64 15.04 -20.34
CA GLU A 125 18.02 14.51 -20.35
C GLU A 125 18.08 13.01 -20.65
N ILE A 126 17.08 12.21 -20.25
CA ILE A 126 17.16 10.75 -20.33
C ILE A 126 15.92 10.13 -20.99
N ARG A 127 16.04 8.88 -21.43
CA ARG A 127 14.92 8.12 -21.96
C ARG A 127 13.91 7.77 -20.85
N CYS A 128 12.62 8.09 -21.07
CA CYS A 128 11.50 7.80 -20.15
C CYS A 128 10.46 6.90 -20.84
N VAL A 129 10.21 5.70 -20.29
CA VAL A 129 9.30 4.71 -20.88
C VAL A 129 8.45 4.01 -19.82
N ASP A 130 7.30 3.50 -20.19
CA ASP A 130 6.56 2.55 -19.36
C ASP A 130 7.20 1.17 -19.45
N SER A 131 7.03 0.36 -18.39
CA SER A 131 7.30 -1.07 -18.48
C SER A 131 6.34 -1.72 -19.49
N ASP A 132 6.84 -2.72 -20.20
CA ASP A 132 6.06 -3.48 -21.17
C ASP A 132 5.90 -4.92 -20.68
N PRO A 133 4.69 -5.35 -20.27
CA PRO A 133 4.46 -6.72 -19.82
C PRO A 133 4.51 -7.75 -20.96
N ASP A 134 4.45 -7.31 -22.22
CA ASP A 134 4.48 -8.17 -23.40
C ASP A 134 5.90 -8.30 -23.98
N ASP A 135 6.85 -7.42 -23.60
CA ASP A 135 8.28 -7.50 -23.93
C ASP A 135 9.14 -7.71 -22.68
N CYS A 136 9.14 -8.95 -22.18
CA CYS A 136 9.85 -9.35 -20.99
C CYS A 136 10.88 -10.45 -21.26
N ILE A 137 11.92 -10.49 -20.42
CA ILE A 137 12.93 -11.55 -20.40
C ILE A 137 12.74 -12.39 -19.15
N HIS A 138 12.75 -13.71 -19.30
CA HIS A 138 12.71 -14.66 -18.19
C HIS A 138 14.11 -14.75 -17.55
N LEU A 139 14.23 -14.34 -16.28
CA LEU A 139 15.46 -14.37 -15.51
C LEU A 139 15.56 -15.55 -14.54
N GLY A 140 14.45 -16.26 -14.32
CA GLY A 140 14.37 -17.39 -13.41
C GLY A 140 12.99 -17.52 -12.77
N THR A 141 12.89 -18.38 -11.77
CA THR A 141 11.64 -18.62 -11.04
C THR A 141 11.97 -18.61 -9.54
N THR A 142 11.11 -17.96 -8.74
CA THR A 142 11.27 -17.96 -7.29
C THR A 142 11.01 -19.34 -6.70
N SER A 143 11.48 -19.58 -5.48
CA SER A 143 11.17 -20.79 -4.71
C SER A 143 9.66 -20.99 -4.48
N GLY A 144 8.90 -19.89 -4.49
CA GLY A 144 7.45 -19.87 -4.43
C GLY A 144 6.74 -20.12 -5.76
N GLY A 145 7.48 -20.42 -6.84
CA GLY A 145 6.94 -20.75 -8.16
C GLY A 145 6.59 -19.54 -9.02
N THR A 146 6.90 -18.31 -8.60
CA THR A 146 6.61 -17.11 -9.37
C THR A 146 7.66 -16.90 -10.45
N PRO A 147 7.30 -16.80 -11.75
CA PRO A 147 8.24 -16.50 -12.81
C PRO A 147 8.78 -15.07 -12.66
N VAL A 148 10.08 -14.90 -12.84
CA VAL A 148 10.74 -13.59 -12.81
C VAL A 148 10.94 -13.12 -14.25
N ASP A 149 9.82 -12.74 -14.86
CA ASP A 149 9.76 -12.20 -16.21
C ASP A 149 9.77 -10.68 -16.12
N ILE A 150 10.83 -10.05 -16.57
CA ILE A 150 11.11 -8.63 -16.33
C ILE A 150 11.18 -7.89 -17.67
N THR A 151 10.50 -6.74 -17.75
CA THR A 151 10.55 -5.83 -18.91
C THR A 151 12.00 -5.70 -19.41
N ARG A 152 12.19 -5.91 -20.72
CA ARG A 152 13.50 -5.96 -21.39
C ARG A 152 14.40 -4.80 -21.02
N ALA A 153 13.90 -3.56 -21.00
CA ALA A 153 14.70 -2.38 -20.66
C ALA A 153 15.33 -2.43 -19.25
N VAL A 154 14.72 -3.20 -18.32
CA VAL A 154 15.24 -3.42 -16.97
C VAL A 154 16.10 -4.67 -16.92
N ALA A 155 15.69 -5.74 -17.60
CA ALA A 155 16.40 -7.01 -17.58
C ALA A 155 17.79 -6.92 -18.23
N GLU A 156 17.95 -6.15 -19.32
CA GLU A 156 19.20 -5.97 -20.06
C GLU A 156 20.10 -4.83 -19.51
N ALA A 157 19.66 -4.12 -18.47
CA ALA A 157 20.49 -3.09 -17.85
C ALA A 157 21.65 -3.72 -17.07
N ASP A 158 22.81 -3.03 -17.07
CA ASP A 158 23.95 -3.41 -16.24
C ASP A 158 23.71 -3.04 -14.78
N ARG A 159 22.98 -1.93 -14.53
CA ARG A 159 22.61 -1.45 -13.19
C ARG A 159 21.12 -1.18 -13.07
N ARG A 160 20.55 -1.58 -11.95
CA ARG A 160 19.12 -1.42 -11.61
C ARG A 160 18.96 -0.65 -10.31
N ILE A 161 18.32 0.52 -10.41
CA ILE A 161 18.06 1.41 -9.29
C ILE A 161 16.55 1.49 -9.12
N CYS A 162 16.04 1.13 -7.94
CA CYS A 162 14.60 1.13 -7.69
C CYS A 162 14.19 2.29 -6.79
N LEU A 163 13.24 3.10 -7.26
CA LEU A 163 12.60 4.17 -6.52
C LEU A 163 11.23 3.71 -6.02
N GLY A 164 10.80 4.20 -4.86
CA GLY A 164 9.46 3.87 -4.35
C GLY A 164 9.16 4.59 -3.05
N ASN A 165 7.87 4.74 -2.73
CA ASN A 165 7.42 5.12 -1.42
C ASN A 165 7.19 3.89 -0.54
N ILE A 166 7.50 4.01 0.75
CA ILE A 166 7.21 3.00 1.76
C ILE A 166 5.93 3.38 2.46
N GLU A 167 4.93 2.52 2.38
CA GLU A 167 3.66 2.60 3.10
C GLU A 167 3.20 1.19 3.48
N TYR A 168 2.25 1.06 4.39
CA TYR A 168 1.66 -0.23 4.70
C TYR A 168 0.92 -0.80 3.49
N HIS A 169 1.10 -2.11 3.28
CA HIS A 169 0.44 -2.81 2.20
C HIS A 169 -0.28 -4.05 2.74
N TYR A 170 -1.58 -4.11 2.57
CA TYR A 170 -2.48 -5.04 3.27
C TYR A 170 -2.18 -6.53 3.10
N PHE A 171 -1.47 -6.96 2.02
CA PHE A 171 -1.01 -8.34 1.88
C PHE A 171 0.51 -8.48 1.72
N ALA A 172 1.22 -7.48 1.19
CA ALA A 172 2.67 -7.56 0.97
C ALA A 172 3.49 -6.98 2.13
N GLY A 173 2.84 -6.67 3.25
CA GLY A 173 3.46 -6.03 4.40
C GLY A 173 3.68 -4.53 4.19
N TYR A 174 4.58 -4.18 3.29
CA TYR A 174 4.93 -2.80 2.93
C TYR A 174 5.08 -2.65 1.42
N SER A 175 4.98 -1.42 0.91
CA SER A 175 5.41 -1.05 -0.43
C SER A 175 6.92 -0.76 -0.47
N GLY A 176 7.44 -0.29 -1.60
CA GLY A 176 8.86 -0.01 -1.79
C GLY A 176 9.74 -1.24 -1.94
N GLY A 177 11.06 -1.00 -1.98
CA GLY A 177 12.07 -2.04 -2.18
C GLY A 177 11.87 -2.80 -3.50
N ALA A 178 11.99 -4.12 -3.46
CA ALA A 178 11.85 -5.00 -4.61
C ALA A 178 10.45 -5.00 -5.25
N LYS A 179 9.45 -4.30 -4.66
CA LYS A 179 8.13 -4.13 -5.32
C LYS A 179 8.22 -3.34 -6.63
N ALA A 180 9.24 -2.55 -6.84
CA ALA A 180 9.49 -1.91 -8.14
C ALA A 180 9.73 -2.96 -9.25
N ILE A 181 10.32 -4.09 -8.90
CA ILE A 181 10.56 -5.22 -9.81
C ILE A 181 9.32 -6.12 -9.90
N MET A 182 8.90 -6.69 -8.77
CA MET A 182 7.71 -7.54 -8.67
C MET A 182 6.67 -6.86 -7.76
N PRO A 183 5.54 -6.42 -8.26
CA PRO A 183 4.93 -6.62 -9.58
C PRO A 183 5.30 -5.55 -10.64
N GLY A 184 6.07 -4.54 -10.30
CA GLY A 184 6.15 -3.27 -11.01
C GLY A 184 6.50 -3.38 -12.51
N VAL A 185 7.51 -4.16 -12.87
CA VAL A 185 8.00 -4.33 -14.24
C VAL A 185 7.91 -5.78 -14.72
N SER A 186 6.94 -6.54 -14.15
CA SER A 186 6.76 -7.97 -14.40
C SER A 186 5.55 -8.27 -15.29
N THR A 187 5.49 -9.49 -15.85
CA THR A 187 4.36 -9.96 -16.62
C THR A 187 3.09 -10.13 -15.75
N ARG A 188 1.93 -10.12 -16.40
CA ARG A 188 0.65 -10.38 -15.73
C ARG A 188 0.62 -11.76 -15.07
N ALA A 189 1.22 -12.78 -15.70
CA ALA A 189 1.31 -14.12 -15.16
C ALA A 189 2.13 -14.16 -13.86
N ALA A 190 3.26 -13.46 -13.82
CA ALA A 190 4.09 -13.31 -12.63
C ALA A 190 3.33 -12.60 -11.49
N ILE A 191 2.64 -11.50 -11.81
CA ILE A 191 1.82 -10.76 -10.87
C ILE A 191 0.72 -11.65 -10.28
N GLN A 192 0.01 -12.40 -11.13
CA GLN A 192 -1.03 -13.32 -10.70
C GLN A 192 -0.49 -14.39 -9.76
N CYS A 193 0.61 -15.04 -10.12
CA CYS A 193 1.25 -16.07 -9.31
C CYS A 193 1.63 -15.54 -7.91
N ASN A 194 2.29 -14.40 -7.84
CA ASN A 194 2.65 -13.76 -6.58
C ASN A 194 1.41 -13.35 -5.77
N HIS A 195 0.48 -12.61 -6.38
CA HIS A 195 -0.64 -12.01 -5.68
C HIS A 195 -1.74 -13.01 -5.28
N SER A 196 -1.84 -14.18 -5.94
CA SER A 196 -2.76 -15.25 -5.51
C SER A 196 -2.48 -15.75 -4.09
N LYS A 197 -1.24 -15.59 -3.61
CA LYS A 197 -0.81 -15.90 -2.24
C LYS A 197 -1.41 -14.95 -1.17
N MET A 198 -2.16 -13.91 -1.57
CA MET A 198 -2.78 -12.94 -0.64
C MET A 198 -3.79 -13.56 0.35
N THR A 199 -4.26 -14.76 0.06
CA THR A 199 -5.17 -15.49 0.96
C THR A 199 -4.46 -16.28 2.04
N ASP A 200 -3.12 -16.28 2.09
CA ASP A 200 -2.36 -16.84 3.20
C ASP A 200 -2.55 -15.98 4.47
N PRO A 201 -2.81 -16.58 5.63
CA PRO A 201 -2.98 -15.83 6.88
C PRO A 201 -1.77 -14.97 7.28
N SER A 202 -0.59 -15.28 6.74
CA SER A 202 0.65 -14.51 6.97
C SER A 202 0.85 -13.36 5.99
N ALA A 203 0.04 -13.27 4.93
CA ALA A 203 0.06 -12.17 3.97
C ALA A 203 -0.72 -10.97 4.53
N VAL A 204 -0.13 -10.25 5.47
CA VAL A 204 -0.78 -9.14 6.19
C VAL A 204 0.10 -7.88 6.21
N ALA A 205 -0.53 -6.72 6.48
CA ALA A 205 0.18 -5.46 6.63
C ALA A 205 1.24 -5.52 7.74
N ALA A 206 2.30 -4.73 7.62
CA ALA A 206 3.43 -4.64 8.53
C ALA A 206 4.24 -5.94 8.75
N LYS A 207 3.91 -7.03 8.07
CA LYS A 207 4.64 -8.30 8.17
C LYS A 207 5.61 -8.48 7.01
N LEU A 208 6.89 -8.64 7.32
CA LEU A 208 7.97 -8.88 6.36
C LEU A 208 8.40 -10.36 6.38
N LYS A 209 8.92 -10.82 7.51
CA LYS A 209 9.38 -12.21 7.68
C LYS A 209 8.19 -13.16 7.80
N GLY A 210 8.20 -14.24 7.03
CA GLY A 210 7.13 -15.23 6.98
C GLY A 210 5.87 -14.73 6.24
N ASN A 211 5.96 -13.61 5.51
CA ASN A 211 4.92 -13.18 4.59
C ASN A 211 5.26 -13.73 3.20
N PRO A 212 4.49 -14.72 2.67
CA PRO A 212 4.87 -15.44 1.45
C PRO A 212 4.93 -14.53 0.21
N ILE A 213 4.11 -13.47 0.18
CA ILE A 213 4.14 -12.50 -0.93
C ILE A 213 5.40 -11.66 -0.85
N ARG A 214 5.75 -11.15 0.35
CA ARG A 214 6.94 -10.30 0.53
C ARG A 214 8.22 -11.08 0.26
N GLU A 215 8.34 -12.30 0.77
CA GLU A 215 9.52 -13.13 0.56
C GLU A 215 9.72 -13.48 -0.91
N ASP A 216 8.64 -13.77 -1.62
CA ASP A 216 8.63 -14.03 -3.06
C ASP A 216 9.01 -12.78 -3.89
N ILE A 217 8.51 -11.59 -3.51
CA ILE A 217 8.90 -10.29 -4.11
C ILE A 217 10.40 -10.03 -3.92
N GLU A 218 10.93 -10.29 -2.73
CA GLU A 218 12.35 -10.07 -2.43
C GLU A 218 13.25 -11.07 -3.15
N GLU A 219 12.79 -12.31 -3.29
CA GLU A 219 13.50 -13.30 -4.09
C GLU A 219 13.53 -12.92 -5.57
N ALA A 220 12.41 -12.45 -6.13
CA ALA A 220 12.37 -11.93 -7.50
C ALA A 220 13.33 -10.75 -7.69
N GLY A 221 13.38 -9.83 -6.70
CA GLY A 221 14.35 -8.73 -6.71
C GLY A 221 15.80 -9.19 -6.68
N ARG A 222 16.12 -10.26 -5.93
CA ARG A 222 17.46 -10.84 -5.91
C ARG A 222 17.83 -11.54 -7.24
N ILE A 223 16.87 -12.26 -7.84
CA ILE A 223 17.07 -12.90 -9.16
C ILE A 223 17.27 -11.84 -10.23
N CYS A 224 16.50 -10.76 -10.20
CA CYS A 224 16.67 -9.62 -11.12
C CYS A 224 17.99 -8.87 -10.91
N GLY A 225 18.52 -8.83 -9.68
CA GLY A 225 19.75 -8.14 -9.34
C GLY A 225 19.57 -6.63 -9.17
N ILE A 226 18.87 -6.19 -8.11
CA ILE A 226 18.77 -4.77 -7.76
C ILE A 226 20.09 -4.31 -7.14
N ASP A 227 20.72 -3.27 -7.70
CA ASP A 227 21.99 -2.72 -7.21
C ASP A 227 21.78 -1.69 -6.09
N PHE A 228 20.73 -0.86 -6.19
CA PHE A 228 20.50 0.24 -5.27
C PHE A 228 19.03 0.60 -5.19
N ILE A 229 18.59 1.08 -4.03
CA ILE A 229 17.25 1.67 -3.88
C ILE A 229 17.34 3.09 -3.33
N LEU A 230 16.35 3.92 -3.69
CA LEU A 230 16.05 5.17 -3.01
C LEU A 230 14.55 5.17 -2.72
N ASN A 231 14.22 4.96 -1.45
CA ASN A 231 12.83 4.91 -1.01
C ASN A 231 12.51 6.07 -0.07
N VAL A 232 11.27 6.53 -0.10
CA VAL A 232 10.80 7.65 0.71
C VAL A 232 9.62 7.25 1.58
N VAL A 233 9.51 7.85 2.75
CA VAL A 233 8.31 7.85 3.59
C VAL A 233 7.69 9.24 3.49
N LEU A 234 6.38 9.28 3.24
CA LEU A 234 5.63 10.52 2.98
C LEU A 234 4.68 10.83 4.12
N ASP A 235 4.37 12.11 4.30
CA ASP A 235 3.26 12.57 5.14
C ASP A 235 1.90 12.45 4.41
N ASP A 236 0.82 12.84 5.09
CA ASP A 236 -0.54 12.85 4.53
C ASP A 236 -0.71 13.84 3.36
N HIS A 237 0.18 14.84 3.26
CA HIS A 237 0.25 15.83 2.17
C HIS A 237 1.19 15.40 1.04
N LYS A 238 1.76 14.19 1.11
CA LYS A 238 2.70 13.62 0.14
C LYS A 238 4.06 14.35 0.07
N HIS A 239 4.46 15.02 1.15
CA HIS A 239 5.82 15.53 1.29
C HIS A 239 6.74 14.43 1.79
N ILE A 240 8.01 14.46 1.36
CA ILE A 240 9.03 13.52 1.84
C ILE A 240 9.40 13.87 3.28
N VAL A 241 9.10 12.97 4.20
CA VAL A 241 9.47 13.11 5.63
C VAL A 241 10.81 12.45 5.90
N ARG A 242 11.06 11.29 5.27
CA ARG A 242 12.30 10.51 5.39
C ARG A 242 12.65 9.85 4.06
N ALA A 243 13.96 9.73 3.79
CA ALA A 243 14.48 9.01 2.63
C ALA A 243 15.50 7.96 3.08
N PHE A 244 15.50 6.82 2.37
CA PHE A 244 16.36 5.67 2.65
C PHE A 244 16.96 5.17 1.35
N ALA A 245 18.29 5.19 1.26
CA ALA A 245 19.01 4.77 0.07
C ALA A 245 20.04 3.70 0.40
N GLY A 246 20.45 2.88 -0.58
CA GLY A 246 21.48 1.88 -0.45
C GLY A 246 21.04 0.46 -0.78
N HIS A 247 21.51 -0.51 0.03
CA HIS A 247 21.26 -1.94 -0.19
C HIS A 247 19.74 -2.23 -0.22
N PRO A 248 19.23 -2.97 -1.24
CA PRO A 248 17.82 -3.15 -1.51
C PRO A 248 17.00 -3.63 -0.31
N THR A 249 17.54 -4.55 0.46
CA THR A 249 16.87 -5.09 1.65
C THR A 249 17.06 -4.20 2.87
N GLU A 250 18.30 -3.81 3.19
CA GLU A 250 18.61 -3.13 4.45
C GLU A 250 18.06 -1.69 4.49
N ALA A 251 18.17 -0.95 3.38
CA ALA A 251 17.58 0.38 3.28
C ALA A 251 16.05 0.31 3.33
N HIS A 252 15.44 -0.67 2.67
CA HIS A 252 14.00 -0.90 2.77
C HIS A 252 13.56 -1.21 4.21
N ARG A 253 14.29 -2.09 4.93
CA ARG A 253 13.99 -2.41 6.34
C ARG A 253 14.10 -1.18 7.26
N ALA A 254 15.09 -0.33 7.03
CA ALA A 254 15.23 0.93 7.77
C ALA A 254 14.02 1.86 7.53
N GLY A 255 13.57 1.95 6.28
CA GLY A 255 12.37 2.71 5.92
C GLY A 255 11.09 2.14 6.52
N CYS A 256 10.92 0.81 6.56
CA CYS A 256 9.78 0.17 7.22
C CYS A 256 9.75 0.49 8.73
N LYS A 257 10.90 0.42 9.41
CA LYS A 257 11.00 0.80 10.84
C LYS A 257 10.64 2.26 11.07
N ALA A 258 11.07 3.16 10.18
CA ALA A 258 10.71 4.56 10.28
C ALA A 258 9.20 4.78 10.06
N LEU A 259 8.59 4.08 9.09
CA LEU A 259 7.15 4.09 8.87
C LEU A 259 6.40 3.62 10.13
N ASP A 260 6.85 2.51 10.74
CA ASP A 260 6.23 1.98 11.96
C ASP A 260 6.32 2.96 13.13
N ALA A 261 7.43 3.67 13.26
CA ALA A 261 7.60 4.70 14.29
C ALA A 261 6.68 5.92 14.08
N LEU A 262 6.40 6.28 12.81
CA LEU A 262 5.58 7.43 12.46
C LEU A 262 4.08 7.12 12.45
N TYR A 263 3.68 5.97 11.90
CA TYR A 263 2.28 5.65 11.58
C TYR A 263 1.75 4.39 12.24
N GLY A 264 2.62 3.55 12.80
CA GLY A 264 2.21 2.36 13.56
C GLY A 264 1.68 2.75 14.93
N LYS A 265 0.48 2.30 15.27
CA LYS A 265 -0.13 2.56 16.58
C LYS A 265 -0.14 1.28 17.40
N ARG A 266 0.71 1.25 18.43
CA ARG A 266 0.81 0.08 19.30
C ARG A 266 -0.41 -0.06 20.18
N ILE A 267 -0.99 -1.25 20.20
CA ILE A 267 -2.10 -1.63 21.07
C ILE A 267 -1.65 -2.80 21.96
N ASP A 268 -2.12 -2.80 23.21
CA ASP A 268 -1.76 -3.83 24.19
C ASP A 268 -2.61 -5.10 24.05
N SER A 269 -3.83 -4.96 23.53
CA SER A 269 -4.76 -6.07 23.31
C SER A 269 -5.74 -5.77 22.21
N LEU A 270 -6.38 -6.81 21.68
CA LEU A 270 -7.47 -6.68 20.71
C LEU A 270 -8.76 -6.23 21.41
N ALA A 271 -9.58 -5.47 20.70
CA ALA A 271 -10.88 -4.98 21.15
C ALA A 271 -12.01 -5.94 20.75
N ASP A 272 -13.11 -5.90 21.48
CA ASP A 272 -14.35 -6.60 21.13
C ASP A 272 -15.06 -5.88 19.99
N ILE A 273 -14.99 -4.55 20.00
CA ILE A 273 -15.60 -3.65 19.01
C ILE A 273 -14.54 -2.68 18.51
N VAL A 274 -14.40 -2.55 17.19
CA VAL A 274 -13.56 -1.51 16.58
C VAL A 274 -14.46 -0.56 15.79
N VAL A 275 -14.46 0.72 16.17
CA VAL A 275 -15.17 1.76 15.43
C VAL A 275 -14.17 2.49 14.56
N VAL A 276 -14.39 2.47 13.24
CA VAL A 276 -13.42 3.01 12.28
C VAL A 276 -14.08 3.91 11.23
N SER A 277 -13.43 5.04 10.95
CA SER A 277 -13.72 5.90 9.79
C SER A 277 -12.49 5.99 8.89
N PRO A 278 -12.64 6.03 7.57
CA PRO A 278 -11.55 6.41 6.66
C PRO A 278 -11.03 7.84 6.90
N GLY A 279 -11.83 8.70 7.56
CA GLY A 279 -11.55 10.10 7.82
C GLY A 279 -12.38 11.07 6.98
N GLY A 280 -13.51 10.61 6.39
CA GLY A 280 -14.37 11.40 5.53
C GLY A 280 -13.86 11.57 4.10
N ALA A 281 -14.48 12.47 3.34
CA ALA A 281 -14.14 12.71 1.95
C ALA A 281 -12.70 13.26 1.79
N PRO A 282 -11.96 12.82 0.74
CA PRO A 282 -12.38 11.94 -0.35
C PRO A 282 -12.17 10.43 -0.05
N LYS A 283 -11.74 10.05 1.15
CA LYS A 283 -11.32 8.68 1.48
C LYS A 283 -12.50 7.70 1.66
N ASP A 284 -13.74 8.22 1.79
CA ASP A 284 -14.96 7.45 2.01
C ASP A 284 -16.04 7.67 0.93
N MET A 285 -15.67 8.20 -0.23
CA MET A 285 -16.59 8.47 -1.33
C MET A 285 -17.26 7.18 -1.86
N ASN A 286 -16.56 6.07 -1.80
CA ASN A 286 -17.08 4.76 -2.17
C ASN A 286 -16.47 3.66 -1.30
N LEU A 287 -17.11 2.48 -1.28
CA LEU A 287 -16.66 1.36 -0.45
C LEU A 287 -15.29 0.83 -0.86
N TYR A 288 -14.97 0.87 -2.16
CA TYR A 288 -13.66 0.45 -2.68
C TYR A 288 -12.49 1.24 -2.05
N GLN A 289 -12.69 2.53 -1.79
CA GLN A 289 -11.71 3.37 -1.09
C GLN A 289 -11.75 3.15 0.43
N ALA A 290 -12.95 3.09 1.01
CA ALA A 290 -13.15 2.90 2.44
C ALA A 290 -12.62 1.54 2.95
N GLN A 291 -12.53 0.52 2.09
CA GLN A 291 -12.03 -0.81 2.40
C GLN A 291 -10.64 -0.77 3.08
N LYS A 292 -9.79 0.22 2.79
CA LYS A 292 -8.47 0.35 3.44
C LYS A 292 -8.59 0.52 4.95
N ALA A 293 -9.57 1.31 5.42
CA ALA A 293 -9.82 1.50 6.85
C ALA A 293 -10.35 0.22 7.50
N LEU A 294 -11.24 -0.51 6.81
CA LEU A 294 -11.74 -1.80 7.25
C LEU A 294 -10.59 -2.82 7.38
N ASP A 295 -9.70 -2.87 6.39
CA ASP A 295 -8.55 -3.78 6.42
C ASP A 295 -7.56 -3.45 7.56
N ASN A 296 -7.35 -2.18 7.87
CA ASN A 296 -6.54 -1.79 9.01
C ASN A 296 -7.22 -2.14 10.34
N ALA A 297 -8.54 -1.96 10.45
CA ALA A 297 -9.31 -2.26 11.66
C ALA A 297 -9.28 -3.75 12.05
N LYS A 298 -9.16 -4.67 11.07
CA LYS A 298 -9.05 -6.11 11.35
C LYS A 298 -7.88 -6.49 12.26
N HIS A 299 -6.82 -5.66 12.28
CA HIS A 299 -5.65 -5.90 13.13
C HIS A 299 -5.87 -5.56 14.61
N ALA A 300 -7.01 -4.92 14.92
CA ALA A 300 -7.36 -4.52 16.28
C ALA A 300 -8.56 -5.27 16.86
N VAL A 301 -9.29 -6.04 16.08
CA VAL A 301 -10.52 -6.73 16.52
C VAL A 301 -10.22 -8.17 16.92
N LYS A 302 -10.87 -8.65 17.99
CA LYS A 302 -10.89 -10.07 18.38
C LYS A 302 -11.64 -10.91 17.35
N LYS A 303 -11.31 -12.20 17.27
CA LYS A 303 -12.13 -13.15 16.51
C LYS A 303 -13.55 -13.22 17.10
N GLY A 304 -14.54 -13.08 16.25
CA GLY A 304 -15.96 -12.99 16.64
C GLY A 304 -16.37 -11.61 17.18
N GLY A 305 -15.51 -10.60 17.07
CA GLY A 305 -15.83 -9.21 17.39
C GLY A 305 -16.55 -8.49 16.25
N ILE A 306 -16.81 -7.21 16.44
CA ILE A 306 -17.56 -6.37 15.49
C ILE A 306 -16.68 -5.19 15.04
N ILE A 307 -16.65 -4.93 13.73
CA ILE A 307 -16.08 -3.71 13.15
C ILE A 307 -17.23 -2.81 12.68
N ILE A 308 -17.31 -1.61 13.23
CA ILE A 308 -18.27 -0.58 12.81
C ILE A 308 -17.52 0.36 11.86
N LEU A 309 -17.78 0.22 10.55
CA LEU A 309 -17.23 1.09 9.52
C LEU A 309 -18.17 2.24 9.24
N THR A 310 -17.71 3.47 9.46
CA THR A 310 -18.46 4.69 9.12
C THR A 310 -17.88 5.30 7.85
N ALA A 311 -18.61 5.19 6.73
CA ALA A 311 -18.17 5.66 5.43
C ALA A 311 -19.36 6.05 4.57
N ALA A 312 -19.44 7.28 4.10
CA ALA A 312 -20.62 7.80 3.38
C ALA A 312 -20.94 7.02 2.11
N CYS A 313 -19.94 6.63 1.34
CA CYS A 313 -20.08 5.83 0.11
C CYS A 313 -21.07 6.42 -0.90
N ILE A 314 -21.10 7.75 -1.04
CA ILE A 314 -22.06 8.46 -1.91
C ILE A 314 -21.91 8.11 -3.40
N GLU A 315 -20.75 7.59 -3.81
CA GLU A 315 -20.48 7.07 -5.16
C GLU A 315 -20.69 5.54 -5.25
N GLY A 316 -21.41 4.93 -4.31
CA GLY A 316 -21.71 3.50 -4.32
C GLY A 316 -20.52 2.62 -3.92
N LEU A 317 -20.39 1.48 -4.60
CA LEU A 317 -19.31 0.53 -4.34
C LEU A 317 -17.99 0.93 -4.98
N GLY A 318 -18.01 1.71 -6.06
CA GLY A 318 -16.84 2.29 -6.72
C GLY A 318 -16.38 1.51 -7.96
N GLU A 319 -15.32 0.71 -7.89
CA GLU A 319 -14.72 0.03 -9.05
C GLU A 319 -15.60 -1.12 -9.56
N SER A 320 -15.79 -1.22 -10.87
CA SER A 320 -16.79 -2.10 -11.49
C SER A 320 -16.57 -3.60 -11.25
N THR A 321 -15.32 -4.08 -11.24
CA THR A 321 -15.01 -5.49 -10.94
C THR A 321 -15.28 -5.79 -9.46
N PHE A 322 -14.91 -4.87 -8.59
CA PHE A 322 -15.21 -4.97 -7.16
C PHE A 322 -16.71 -5.05 -6.91
N GLU A 323 -17.49 -4.15 -7.51
CA GLU A 323 -18.94 -4.13 -7.39
C GLU A 323 -19.58 -5.44 -7.87
N LYS A 324 -19.20 -5.91 -9.08
CA LYS A 324 -19.68 -7.17 -9.61
C LYS A 324 -19.37 -8.36 -8.69
N TRP A 325 -18.15 -8.41 -8.16
CA TRP A 325 -17.75 -9.49 -7.27
C TRP A 325 -18.55 -9.47 -5.98
N MET A 326 -18.67 -8.30 -5.33
CA MET A 326 -19.39 -8.16 -4.07
C MET A 326 -20.87 -8.50 -4.21
N THR A 327 -21.54 -8.02 -5.27
CA THR A 327 -22.99 -8.17 -5.45
C THR A 327 -23.40 -9.52 -6.04
N GLN A 328 -22.51 -10.22 -6.74
CA GLN A 328 -22.82 -11.51 -7.38
C GLN A 328 -22.42 -12.73 -6.55
N ALA A 329 -21.60 -12.54 -5.52
CA ALA A 329 -21.22 -13.63 -4.64
C ALA A 329 -22.41 -14.08 -3.78
N LYS A 330 -22.57 -15.38 -3.55
CA LYS A 330 -23.61 -15.95 -2.71
C LYS A 330 -23.21 -16.01 -1.23
N GLU A 331 -21.90 -16.04 -0.99
CA GLU A 331 -21.27 -16.07 0.34
C GLU A 331 -19.87 -15.45 0.29
N PRO A 332 -19.34 -14.93 1.41
CA PRO A 332 -18.02 -14.30 1.43
C PRO A 332 -16.90 -15.22 0.95
N ASP A 333 -16.92 -16.49 1.31
CA ASP A 333 -15.86 -17.45 0.94
C ASP A 333 -15.75 -17.69 -0.58
N GLU A 334 -16.81 -17.42 -1.34
CA GLU A 334 -16.76 -17.47 -2.80
C GLU A 334 -15.77 -16.45 -3.36
N LEU A 335 -15.70 -15.25 -2.78
CA LEU A 335 -14.75 -14.20 -3.18
C LEU A 335 -13.30 -14.64 -2.96
N ILE A 336 -13.04 -15.36 -1.86
CA ILE A 336 -11.72 -15.90 -1.55
C ILE A 336 -11.36 -17.03 -2.53
N ARG A 337 -12.29 -17.91 -2.87
CA ARG A 337 -12.07 -18.95 -3.89
C ARG A 337 -11.80 -18.35 -5.27
N ARG A 338 -12.57 -17.34 -5.66
CA ARG A 338 -12.39 -16.66 -6.97
C ARG A 338 -11.01 -16.02 -7.10
N ILE A 339 -10.52 -15.30 -6.08
CA ILE A 339 -9.22 -14.64 -6.17
C ILE A 339 -8.05 -15.62 -6.18
N ARG A 340 -8.18 -16.78 -5.54
CA ARG A 340 -7.20 -17.88 -5.61
C ARG A 340 -7.09 -18.45 -7.00
N ALA A 341 -8.22 -18.63 -7.68
CA ALA A 341 -8.28 -19.21 -9.03
C ALA A 341 -7.82 -18.20 -10.10
N ASP A 342 -8.21 -16.93 -9.96
CA ASP A 342 -7.93 -15.90 -10.95
C ASP A 342 -7.82 -14.53 -10.25
N PHE A 343 -6.57 -14.05 -10.10
CA PHE A 343 -6.35 -12.72 -9.53
C PHE A 343 -6.84 -11.65 -10.48
N LYS A 344 -7.81 -10.86 -10.04
CA LYS A 344 -8.32 -9.68 -10.77
C LYS A 344 -8.19 -8.42 -9.94
N LEU A 345 -7.70 -7.35 -10.59
CA LEU A 345 -7.73 -6.02 -10.02
C LEU A 345 -9.20 -5.65 -9.73
N GLY A 346 -9.49 -5.04 -8.60
CA GLY A 346 -10.86 -4.87 -8.11
C GLY A 346 -11.33 -6.06 -7.28
N GLY A 347 -11.36 -7.27 -7.83
CA GLY A 347 -11.73 -8.50 -7.12
C GLY A 347 -10.88 -8.80 -5.88
N HIS A 348 -9.62 -8.42 -5.88
CA HIS A 348 -8.73 -8.58 -4.73
C HIS A 348 -9.21 -7.82 -3.48
N LYS A 349 -9.85 -6.66 -3.63
CA LYS A 349 -10.44 -5.95 -2.49
C LYS A 349 -11.72 -6.60 -1.99
N ALA A 350 -12.52 -7.18 -2.87
CA ALA A 350 -13.68 -7.97 -2.47
C ALA A 350 -13.25 -9.20 -1.64
N ALA A 351 -12.21 -9.90 -2.08
CA ALA A 351 -11.62 -11.00 -1.32
C ALA A 351 -11.04 -10.54 0.03
N ALA A 352 -10.38 -9.36 0.09
CA ALA A 352 -9.88 -8.80 1.33
C ALA A 352 -11.01 -8.51 2.34
N ILE A 353 -12.14 -7.98 1.88
CA ILE A 353 -13.35 -7.80 2.72
C ILE A 353 -13.85 -9.15 3.23
N ALA A 354 -13.95 -10.15 2.34
CA ALA A 354 -14.37 -11.50 2.72
C ALA A 354 -13.45 -12.11 3.80
N MET A 355 -12.14 -11.87 3.71
CA MET A 355 -11.18 -12.32 4.74
C MET A 355 -11.38 -11.61 6.08
N VAL A 356 -11.79 -10.34 6.10
CA VAL A 356 -12.17 -9.66 7.36
C VAL A 356 -13.40 -10.33 7.97
N MET A 357 -14.41 -10.63 7.16
CA MET A 357 -15.65 -11.28 7.62
C MET A 357 -15.46 -12.71 8.16
N GLN A 358 -14.35 -13.38 7.85
CA GLN A 358 -14.00 -14.66 8.50
C GLN A 358 -13.65 -14.50 9.99
N SER A 359 -13.33 -13.29 10.44
CA SER A 359 -12.90 -13.02 11.82
C SER A 359 -13.82 -12.09 12.58
N ALA A 360 -14.58 -11.23 11.92
CA ALA A 360 -15.40 -10.21 12.56
C ALA A 360 -16.65 -9.89 11.73
N ASP A 361 -17.74 -9.56 12.39
CA ASP A 361 -18.92 -8.99 11.74
C ASP A 361 -18.66 -7.53 11.35
N VAL A 362 -19.18 -7.13 10.18
CA VAL A 362 -19.03 -5.75 9.69
C VAL A 362 -20.37 -5.04 9.72
N TYR A 363 -20.42 -3.98 10.54
CA TYR A 363 -21.52 -3.03 10.58
C TYR A 363 -21.16 -1.83 9.73
N LEU A 364 -22.02 -1.44 8.79
CA LEU A 364 -21.75 -0.32 7.90
C LEU A 364 -22.74 0.82 8.17
N VAL A 365 -22.19 1.97 8.48
CA VAL A 365 -22.91 3.25 8.53
C VAL A 365 -22.59 3.99 7.23
N SER A 366 -23.56 4.09 6.33
CA SER A 366 -23.36 4.68 5.00
C SER A 366 -24.68 5.25 4.42
N ASP A 367 -24.55 5.99 3.31
CA ASP A 367 -25.69 6.47 2.51
C ASP A 367 -26.16 5.43 1.47
N LEU A 368 -25.56 4.23 1.46
CA LEU A 368 -26.02 3.11 0.62
C LEU A 368 -27.38 2.59 1.09
N SER A 369 -28.19 2.07 0.15
CA SER A 369 -29.45 1.45 0.55
C SER A 369 -29.22 0.23 1.45
N PRO A 370 -30.09 0.01 2.45
CA PRO A 370 -29.97 -1.16 3.33
C PRO A 370 -29.96 -2.49 2.57
N GLU A 371 -30.67 -2.57 1.45
CA GLU A 371 -30.71 -3.76 0.58
C GLU A 371 -29.35 -4.04 -0.05
N LEU A 372 -28.69 -3.00 -0.57
CA LEU A 372 -27.34 -3.13 -1.14
C LEU A 372 -26.33 -3.54 -0.08
N VAL A 373 -26.37 -2.92 1.12
CA VAL A 373 -25.48 -3.26 2.22
C VAL A 373 -25.64 -4.72 2.65
N LYS A 374 -26.88 -5.21 2.74
CA LYS A 374 -27.15 -6.63 3.06
C LYS A 374 -26.69 -7.57 1.92
N SER A 375 -26.83 -7.16 0.67
CA SER A 375 -26.42 -7.98 -0.48
C SER A 375 -24.89 -8.21 -0.56
N ILE A 376 -24.11 -7.35 0.10
CA ILE A 376 -22.66 -7.47 0.23
C ILE A 376 -22.22 -8.00 1.60
N PHE A 377 -23.14 -8.67 2.31
CA PHE A 377 -22.94 -9.36 3.59
C PHE A 377 -22.66 -8.47 4.80
N PHE A 378 -22.90 -7.16 4.69
CA PHE A 378 -22.76 -6.22 5.80
C PHE A 378 -24.10 -5.95 6.49
N ARG A 379 -24.04 -5.44 7.71
CA ARG A 379 -25.24 -5.02 8.44
C ARG A 379 -25.39 -3.49 8.38
N PRO A 380 -26.49 -2.97 7.81
CA PRO A 380 -26.71 -1.54 7.65
C PRO A 380 -27.16 -0.87 8.95
N PHE A 381 -26.64 0.35 9.22
CA PHE A 381 -27.05 1.21 10.30
C PHE A 381 -27.16 2.67 9.84
N GLY A 382 -28.09 3.42 10.44
CA GLY A 382 -28.30 4.83 10.12
C GLY A 382 -27.32 5.77 10.83
N SER A 383 -26.70 5.34 11.93
CA SER A 383 -25.68 6.13 12.64
C SER A 383 -24.67 5.25 13.37
N ALA A 384 -23.51 5.84 13.65
CA ALA A 384 -22.44 5.17 14.41
C ALA A 384 -22.92 4.79 15.82
N GLN A 385 -23.75 5.62 16.46
CA GLN A 385 -24.30 5.32 17.78
C GLN A 385 -25.22 4.10 17.75
N GLN A 386 -26.17 4.04 16.80
CA GLN A 386 -27.07 2.88 16.68
C GLN A 386 -26.28 1.57 16.43
N ALA A 387 -25.21 1.64 15.63
CA ALA A 387 -24.36 0.49 15.39
C ALA A 387 -23.63 0.05 16.67
N LEU A 388 -23.14 1.01 17.47
CA LEU A 388 -22.45 0.72 18.74
C LEU A 388 -23.43 0.15 19.77
N ASP A 389 -24.63 0.73 19.91
CA ASP A 389 -25.65 0.24 20.85
C ASP A 389 -26.05 -1.20 20.51
N GLN A 390 -26.21 -1.52 19.22
CA GLN A 390 -26.48 -2.88 18.77
C GLN A 390 -25.31 -3.83 19.06
N ALA A 391 -24.07 -3.37 18.86
CA ALA A 391 -22.87 -4.17 19.15
C ALA A 391 -22.76 -4.49 20.66
N PHE A 392 -23.08 -3.55 21.54
CA PHE A 392 -23.16 -3.80 22.98
C PHE A 392 -24.29 -4.78 23.36
N CYS A 393 -25.43 -4.72 22.67
CA CYS A 393 -26.50 -5.70 22.88
C CYS A 393 -26.07 -7.12 22.53
N GLU A 394 -25.23 -7.30 21.52
CA GLU A 394 -24.78 -8.63 21.04
C GLU A 394 -23.57 -9.17 21.81
N LEU A 395 -22.56 -8.33 22.07
CA LEU A 395 -21.31 -8.74 22.71
C LEU A 395 -21.29 -8.52 24.22
N GLY A 396 -22.29 -7.79 24.76
CA GLY A 396 -22.38 -7.43 26.18
C GLY A 396 -21.88 -6.03 26.47
N HIS A 397 -22.48 -5.41 27.50
CA HIS A 397 -22.22 -4.00 27.88
C HIS A 397 -20.81 -3.76 28.43
N ASP A 398 -20.07 -4.80 28.81
CA ASP A 398 -18.66 -4.69 29.27
C ASP A 398 -17.64 -4.76 28.13
N SER A 399 -18.10 -4.89 26.88
CA SER A 399 -17.25 -5.02 25.69
C SER A 399 -16.31 -3.82 25.53
N LYS A 400 -15.09 -4.09 25.12
CA LYS A 400 -14.04 -3.07 24.94
C LYS A 400 -14.05 -2.52 23.52
N VAL A 401 -13.99 -1.21 23.43
CA VAL A 401 -14.10 -0.43 22.18
C VAL A 401 -12.78 0.25 21.86
N LEU A 402 -12.27 0.06 20.67
CA LEU A 402 -11.16 0.82 20.11
C LEU A 402 -11.69 1.76 19.03
N LEU A 403 -11.28 3.04 19.08
CA LEU A 403 -11.73 4.05 18.13
C LEU A 403 -10.62 4.45 17.15
N MET A 404 -10.92 4.43 15.85
CA MET A 404 -10.00 4.76 14.77
C MET A 404 -10.61 5.85 13.85
N PRO A 405 -10.54 7.15 14.21
CA PRO A 405 -11.16 8.23 13.41
C PRO A 405 -10.54 8.43 12.02
N CYS A 406 -9.31 7.96 11.83
CA CYS A 406 -8.54 8.04 10.57
C CYS A 406 -7.96 6.67 10.20
N GLY A 407 -8.80 5.63 10.16
CA GLY A 407 -8.38 4.24 9.97
C GLY A 407 -7.66 3.97 8.65
N GLY A 408 -7.87 4.81 7.62
CA GLY A 408 -7.12 4.70 6.37
C GLY A 408 -5.62 5.04 6.49
N SER A 409 -5.24 5.82 7.51
CA SER A 409 -3.88 6.33 7.74
C SER A 409 -3.23 5.75 9.00
N THR A 410 -3.93 4.95 9.80
CA THR A 410 -3.42 4.34 11.02
C THR A 410 -3.46 2.82 10.94
N LEU A 411 -2.37 2.17 11.33
CA LEU A 411 -2.32 0.70 11.45
C LEU A 411 -2.13 0.30 12.91
N PRO A 412 -3.07 -0.44 13.51
CA PRO A 412 -2.86 -1.05 14.82
C PRO A 412 -1.79 -2.13 14.76
N LEU A 413 -0.82 -2.06 15.68
CA LEU A 413 0.25 -3.05 15.84
C LEU A 413 0.16 -3.64 17.24
N LEU A 414 -0.23 -4.90 17.34
CA LEU A 414 -0.25 -5.62 18.63
C LEU A 414 1.18 -5.77 19.14
N LYS A 415 1.41 -5.47 20.45
CA LYS A 415 2.71 -5.59 21.12
C LYS A 415 3.18 -7.03 21.19
#